data_9f485f2aa5e86fec7d2bdc61a915fe17
#
_entry.id   9f485f2aa5e86fec7d2bdc61a915fe17
#
_cell.length_a   1.000
_cell.length_b   1.000
_cell.length_c   1.000
_cell.angle_alpha   90.00
_cell.angle_beta   90.00
_cell.angle_gamma   90.00
#
_symmetry.space_group_name_H-M   'P 1'
#
loop_
_entity.id
_entity.type
_entity.pdbx_description
1 polymer ?
#
loop_
_entity_poly.entity_id
_entity_poly.type
_entity_poly.pdbx_seq_one_letter_code
_entity_poly.pdbx_strand_id
1 'polypeptide(L)'
;MTRYERNNEFLDQIYYAIGNLYLSRKDSVEAEKNYRLAIEKSTRNGIDKALAQLALGGILFNDGDYVKAQPCYSEAVPLLPDNYPDYKMLKRRSDVLDELATYAGNVHLQDSLLTLSEMTLEEQTAVCQKIVDELIKKEKEAEEAAKREEHLANSAAQGSNVKDKNAPTQYQLNTDKSWYFYNPTTVSAGKTEFQRVWGARKLEDDWRRRDKNTFSFDDFSDSEEAEEGQEIAQNDSISEADKEKLEKENDPHFVEYYLKQIPKTEEEKKVCNDIVQEGLYNMGVILKDKLEDYPASRTEFNELQSRFPDNIYRLDVYYNMYLMAVREGNDAEAEKYRQLILNDFADSNYGIAMKDPNYFENLRKMNQIQEEKYKEAYDAYLNNENEKVHALTAEMESDYPLSKILPKFVFIDALSYVTEKDNEKFKERLTTLLEKWPDTDMTPMASDILKGLKEGRNIQSGETNQRGMLWDIRLSSDTLARNANGQPANFDLDPTKHHMLVLAF
;
A
#
# COMPACT_ATOMS: atom_id res chain seq x y z
N MET A 1 -37.43 -22.30 -4.57
CA MET A 1 -36.30 -23.18 -4.20
C MET A 1 -35.81 -22.88 -2.78
N THR A 2 -35.76 -21.66 -2.35
CA THR A 2 -35.28 -21.20 -1.03
C THR A 2 -36.13 -21.60 0.17
N ARG A 3 -37.37 -22.07 -0.04
CA ARG A 3 -38.33 -22.42 1.05
C ARG A 3 -38.29 -23.91 1.43
N TYR A 4 -37.48 -24.73 0.78
CA TYR A 4 -37.44 -26.18 1.07
C TYR A 4 -36.25 -26.47 1.96
N GLU A 5 -36.46 -27.06 3.14
CA GLU A 5 -35.42 -27.42 4.12
C GLU A 5 -34.31 -28.28 3.53
N ARG A 6 -34.63 -29.16 2.57
CA ARG A 6 -33.63 -29.98 1.86
C ARG A 6 -32.60 -29.17 1.05
N ASN A 7 -32.84 -27.87 0.82
CA ASN A 7 -31.97 -27.00 0.05
C ASN A 7 -31.12 -26.09 0.94
N ASN A 8 -31.23 -26.22 2.27
CA ASN A 8 -30.51 -25.34 3.20
C ASN A 8 -29.00 -25.38 3.03
N GLU A 9 -28.44 -26.54 2.63
CA GLU A 9 -26.99 -26.70 2.38
C GLU A 9 -26.52 -26.03 1.06
N PHE A 10 -27.45 -25.65 0.19
CA PHE A 10 -27.16 -25.06 -1.13
C PHE A 10 -27.73 -23.65 -1.30
N LEU A 11 -28.13 -23.01 -0.21
CA LEU A 11 -28.75 -21.68 -0.27
C LEU A 11 -27.80 -20.64 -0.83
N ASP A 12 -26.51 -20.72 -0.53
CA ASP A 12 -25.46 -19.88 -1.07
C ASP A 12 -25.41 -19.94 -2.61
N GLN A 13 -25.37 -21.15 -3.18
CA GLN A 13 -25.36 -21.36 -4.63
C GLN A 13 -26.68 -20.90 -5.28
N ILE A 14 -27.81 -21.12 -4.61
CA ILE A 14 -29.13 -20.71 -5.13
C ILE A 14 -29.23 -19.18 -5.16
N TYR A 15 -28.85 -18.49 -4.08
CA TYR A 15 -28.87 -17.03 -4.05
C TYR A 15 -27.83 -16.42 -5.01
N TYR A 16 -26.65 -17.03 -5.14
CA TYR A 16 -25.68 -16.63 -6.14
C TYR A 16 -26.24 -16.72 -7.57
N ALA A 17 -26.90 -17.84 -7.91
CA ALA A 17 -27.52 -18.00 -9.23
C ALA A 17 -28.67 -16.98 -9.46
N ILE A 18 -29.45 -16.66 -8.44
CA ILE A 18 -30.50 -15.63 -8.50
C ILE A 18 -29.83 -14.25 -8.73
N GLY A 19 -28.77 -13.94 -8.00
CA GLY A 19 -28.00 -12.71 -8.19
C GLY A 19 -27.50 -12.54 -9.62
N ASN A 20 -26.90 -13.59 -10.21
CA ASN A 20 -26.47 -13.61 -11.61
C ASN A 20 -27.62 -13.34 -12.58
N LEU A 21 -28.82 -13.84 -12.27
CA LEU A 21 -30.00 -13.65 -13.09
C LEU A 21 -30.50 -12.20 -13.08
N TYR A 22 -30.45 -11.54 -11.91
CA TYR A 22 -30.76 -10.12 -11.80
C TYR A 22 -29.67 -9.26 -12.47
N LEU A 23 -28.40 -9.59 -12.29
CA LEU A 23 -27.29 -8.89 -12.94
C LEU A 23 -27.40 -8.96 -14.47
N SER A 24 -27.78 -10.12 -15.03
CA SER A 24 -28.01 -10.26 -16.48
C SER A 24 -29.18 -9.40 -16.99
N ARG A 25 -30.10 -9.03 -16.12
CA ARG A 25 -31.22 -8.10 -16.38
C ARG A 25 -30.85 -6.64 -16.13
N LYS A 26 -29.60 -6.35 -15.77
CA LYS A 26 -29.09 -5.02 -15.38
C LYS A 26 -29.77 -4.47 -14.11
N ASP A 27 -30.26 -5.34 -13.26
CA ASP A 27 -30.80 -4.98 -11.93
C ASP A 27 -29.72 -5.25 -10.87
N SER A 28 -28.80 -4.28 -10.73
CA SER A 28 -27.68 -4.38 -9.80
C SER A 28 -28.14 -4.39 -8.34
N VAL A 29 -29.23 -3.69 -8.00
CA VAL A 29 -29.73 -3.58 -6.64
C VAL A 29 -30.27 -4.92 -6.12
N GLU A 30 -31.08 -5.61 -6.91
CA GLU A 30 -31.55 -6.93 -6.51
C GLU A 30 -30.45 -7.99 -6.62
N ALA A 31 -29.49 -7.84 -7.55
CA ALA A 31 -28.33 -8.70 -7.63
C ALA A 31 -27.47 -8.59 -6.35
N GLU A 32 -27.17 -7.37 -5.89
CA GLU A 32 -26.42 -7.10 -4.67
C GLU A 32 -27.08 -7.76 -3.44
N LYS A 33 -28.40 -7.58 -3.26
CA LYS A 33 -29.14 -8.21 -2.14
C LYS A 33 -28.99 -9.72 -2.14
N ASN A 34 -29.09 -10.35 -3.32
CA ASN A 34 -28.98 -11.79 -3.43
C ASN A 34 -27.56 -12.29 -3.20
N TYR A 35 -26.51 -11.56 -3.64
CA TYR A 35 -25.13 -11.91 -3.33
C TYR A 35 -24.83 -11.77 -1.84
N ARG A 36 -25.35 -10.73 -1.16
CA ARG A 36 -25.24 -10.60 0.30
C ARG A 36 -25.90 -11.78 1.03
N LEU A 37 -27.09 -12.20 0.57
CA LEU A 37 -27.76 -13.40 1.09
C LEU A 37 -26.97 -14.68 0.81
N ALA A 38 -26.33 -14.80 -0.35
CA ALA A 38 -25.48 -15.95 -0.67
C ALA A 38 -24.30 -16.04 0.30
N ILE A 39 -23.63 -14.91 0.59
CA ILE A 39 -22.49 -14.83 1.54
C ILE A 39 -22.97 -15.17 2.96
N GLU A 40 -24.10 -14.59 3.40
CA GLU A 40 -24.67 -14.81 4.75
C GLU A 40 -25.10 -16.27 4.98
N LYS A 41 -25.70 -16.89 3.96
CA LYS A 41 -26.19 -18.28 4.06
C LYS A 41 -25.13 -19.33 3.74
N SER A 42 -23.93 -18.92 3.36
CA SER A 42 -22.85 -19.87 3.10
C SER A 42 -22.38 -20.51 4.40
N THR A 43 -22.50 -21.83 4.44
CA THR A 43 -22.06 -22.65 5.59
C THR A 43 -20.63 -23.15 5.44
N ARG A 44 -20.03 -22.95 4.26
CA ARG A 44 -18.68 -23.40 3.90
C ARG A 44 -17.85 -22.20 3.46
N ASN A 45 -16.73 -21.97 4.13
CA ASN A 45 -15.76 -20.99 3.66
C ASN A 45 -14.98 -21.56 2.47
N GLY A 46 -15.61 -21.60 1.32
CA GLY A 46 -15.08 -22.20 0.11
C GLY A 46 -15.29 -21.36 -1.13
N ILE A 47 -15.04 -21.95 -2.30
CA ILE A 47 -15.10 -21.28 -3.59
C ILE A 47 -16.49 -20.66 -3.88
N ASP A 48 -17.58 -21.27 -3.42
CA ASP A 48 -18.93 -20.77 -3.64
C ASP A 48 -19.15 -19.41 -2.96
N LYS A 49 -18.66 -19.28 -1.71
CA LYS A 49 -18.67 -18.00 -0.98
C LYS A 49 -17.79 -16.97 -1.69
N ALA A 50 -16.56 -17.37 -2.11
CA ALA A 50 -15.66 -16.49 -2.82
C ALA A 50 -16.26 -15.96 -4.12
N LEU A 51 -16.96 -16.77 -4.89
CA LEU A 51 -17.65 -16.33 -6.11
C LEU A 51 -18.73 -15.29 -5.85
N ALA A 52 -19.53 -15.48 -4.78
CA ALA A 52 -20.54 -14.51 -4.39
C ALA A 52 -19.91 -13.19 -3.92
N GLN A 53 -18.80 -13.26 -3.16
CA GLN A 53 -18.03 -12.09 -2.73
C GLN A 53 -17.41 -11.35 -3.91
N LEU A 54 -16.81 -12.05 -4.88
CA LEU A 54 -16.26 -11.42 -6.08
C LEU A 54 -17.35 -10.74 -6.93
N ALA A 55 -18.51 -11.37 -7.06
CA ALA A 55 -19.62 -10.79 -7.81
C ALA A 55 -20.16 -9.52 -7.10
N LEU A 56 -20.31 -9.56 -5.79
CA LEU A 56 -20.67 -8.39 -4.98
C LEU A 56 -19.61 -7.30 -5.07
N GLY A 57 -18.35 -7.67 -4.86
CA GLY A 57 -17.21 -6.75 -4.94
C GLY A 57 -17.11 -6.07 -6.31
N GLY A 58 -17.41 -6.80 -7.39
CA GLY A 58 -17.46 -6.24 -8.75
C GLY A 58 -18.53 -5.18 -8.94
N ILE A 59 -19.73 -5.36 -8.36
CA ILE A 59 -20.79 -4.33 -8.38
C ILE A 59 -20.33 -3.11 -7.60
N LEU A 60 -19.90 -3.30 -6.35
CA LEU A 60 -19.47 -2.21 -5.48
C LEU A 60 -18.29 -1.42 -6.06
N PHE A 61 -17.34 -2.11 -6.70
CA PHE A 61 -16.22 -1.47 -7.36
C PHE A 61 -16.69 -0.59 -8.54
N ASN A 62 -17.62 -1.08 -9.35
CA ASN A 62 -18.14 -0.32 -10.49
C ASN A 62 -19.00 0.87 -10.04
N ASP A 63 -19.63 0.79 -8.88
CA ASP A 63 -20.40 1.87 -8.26
C ASP A 63 -19.51 2.88 -7.51
N GLY A 64 -18.17 2.65 -7.46
CA GLY A 64 -17.21 3.52 -6.79
C GLY A 64 -17.15 3.33 -5.26
N ASP A 65 -17.88 2.35 -4.70
CA ASP A 65 -17.84 2.05 -3.26
C ASP A 65 -16.65 1.13 -2.93
N TYR A 66 -15.45 1.70 -3.02
CA TYR A 66 -14.20 0.96 -2.83
C TYR A 66 -14.03 0.44 -1.41
N VAL A 67 -14.57 1.17 -0.42
CA VAL A 67 -14.51 0.78 1.00
C VAL A 67 -15.26 -0.52 1.25
N LYS A 68 -16.44 -0.70 0.63
CA LYS A 68 -17.20 -1.94 0.76
C LYS A 68 -16.75 -3.03 -0.22
N ALA A 69 -16.14 -2.64 -1.35
CA ALA A 69 -15.58 -3.59 -2.31
C ALA A 69 -14.34 -4.31 -1.76
N GLN A 70 -13.47 -3.60 -1.03
CA GLN A 70 -12.21 -4.11 -0.51
C GLN A 70 -12.37 -5.42 0.30
N PRO A 71 -13.22 -5.52 1.34
CA PRO A 71 -13.38 -6.76 2.08
C PRO A 71 -13.89 -7.92 1.22
N CYS A 72 -14.70 -7.64 0.20
CA CYS A 72 -15.17 -8.67 -0.71
C CYS A 72 -14.03 -9.33 -1.49
N TYR A 73 -13.05 -8.56 -1.95
CA TYR A 73 -11.88 -9.08 -2.65
C TYR A 73 -10.85 -9.69 -1.71
N SER A 74 -10.55 -9.05 -0.58
CA SER A 74 -9.54 -9.54 0.39
C SER A 74 -9.94 -10.87 1.04
N GLU A 75 -11.24 -11.13 1.23
CA GLU A 75 -11.72 -12.42 1.74
C GLU A 75 -11.85 -13.48 0.64
N ALA A 76 -12.22 -13.08 -0.58
CA ALA A 76 -12.47 -14.02 -1.66
C ALA A 76 -11.19 -14.56 -2.30
N VAL A 77 -10.20 -13.68 -2.59
CA VAL A 77 -9.00 -14.05 -3.33
C VAL A 77 -8.19 -15.18 -2.70
N PRO A 78 -7.98 -15.22 -1.36
CA PRO A 78 -7.27 -16.34 -0.72
C PRO A 78 -7.98 -17.69 -0.82
N LEU A 79 -9.30 -17.70 -1.07
CA LEU A 79 -10.10 -18.93 -1.21
C LEU A 79 -10.10 -19.49 -2.63
N LEU A 80 -9.58 -18.73 -3.59
CA LEU A 80 -9.53 -19.16 -4.99
C LEU A 80 -8.29 -20.02 -5.22
N PRO A 81 -8.38 -21.05 -6.07
CA PRO A 81 -7.21 -21.78 -6.49
C PRO A 81 -6.35 -20.97 -7.46
N ASP A 82 -5.02 -21.17 -7.44
CA ASP A 82 -4.06 -20.44 -8.28
C ASP A 82 -4.33 -20.54 -9.79
N ASN A 83 -5.00 -21.60 -10.22
CA ASN A 83 -5.41 -21.83 -11.62
C ASN A 83 -6.78 -21.23 -11.97
N TYR A 84 -7.39 -20.45 -11.07
CA TYR A 84 -8.65 -19.76 -11.35
C TYR A 84 -8.46 -18.77 -12.50
N PRO A 85 -9.42 -18.65 -13.41
CA PRO A 85 -9.35 -17.65 -14.49
C PRO A 85 -9.13 -16.25 -13.90
N ASP A 86 -8.18 -15.51 -14.49
CA ASP A 86 -7.86 -14.13 -14.08
C ASP A 86 -7.38 -13.95 -12.63
N TYR A 87 -6.94 -15.03 -11.94
CA TYR A 87 -6.46 -14.99 -10.55
C TYR A 87 -5.45 -13.86 -10.30
N LYS A 88 -4.45 -13.71 -11.20
CA LYS A 88 -3.44 -12.65 -11.07
C LYS A 88 -4.03 -11.24 -11.13
N MET A 89 -5.03 -11.03 -11.98
CA MET A 89 -5.73 -9.75 -12.09
C MET A 89 -6.58 -9.49 -10.84
N LEU A 90 -7.31 -10.50 -10.34
CA LEU A 90 -8.10 -10.40 -9.11
C LEU A 90 -7.22 -10.11 -7.90
N LYS A 91 -6.06 -10.77 -7.81
CA LYS A 91 -5.08 -10.51 -6.75
C LYS A 91 -4.54 -9.08 -6.81
N ARG A 92 -4.10 -8.64 -8.01
CA ARG A 92 -3.65 -7.25 -8.20
C ARG A 92 -4.75 -6.24 -7.82
N ARG A 93 -6.01 -6.52 -8.20
CA ARG A 93 -7.14 -5.66 -7.81
C ARG A 93 -7.36 -5.65 -6.30
N SER A 94 -7.25 -6.80 -5.63
CA SER A 94 -7.34 -6.88 -4.17
C SER A 94 -6.25 -6.05 -3.48
N ASP A 95 -4.98 -6.23 -3.90
CA ASP A 95 -3.84 -5.51 -3.35
C ASP A 95 -3.97 -3.98 -3.56
N VAL A 96 -4.47 -3.55 -4.72
CA VAL A 96 -4.69 -2.13 -5.02
C VAL A 96 -5.89 -1.56 -4.27
N LEU A 97 -6.94 -2.37 -4.07
CA LEU A 97 -8.13 -1.94 -3.31
C LEU A 97 -7.81 -1.65 -1.84
N ASP A 98 -6.82 -2.30 -1.24
CA ASP A 98 -6.40 -2.00 0.13
C ASP A 98 -5.95 -0.54 0.27
N GLU A 99 -5.18 -0.05 -0.71
CA GLU A 99 -4.74 1.34 -0.76
C GLU A 99 -5.87 2.29 -1.16
N LEU A 100 -6.62 1.93 -2.21
CA LEU A 100 -7.72 2.75 -2.71
C LEU A 100 -8.82 2.97 -1.67
N ALA A 101 -9.19 1.92 -0.92
CA ALA A 101 -10.19 1.98 0.13
C ALA A 101 -9.77 2.90 1.29
N THR A 102 -8.47 3.03 1.55
CA THR A 102 -7.96 3.96 2.57
C THR A 102 -8.25 5.41 2.17
N TYR A 103 -7.93 5.80 0.94
CA TYR A 103 -8.22 7.16 0.46
C TYR A 103 -9.73 7.42 0.34
N ALA A 104 -10.49 6.46 -0.19
CA ALA A 104 -11.95 6.56 -0.28
C ALA A 104 -12.58 6.68 1.12
N GLY A 105 -12.10 5.91 2.10
CA GLY A 105 -12.56 5.98 3.48
C GLY A 105 -12.30 7.35 4.10
N ASN A 106 -11.12 7.92 3.86
CA ASN A 106 -10.78 9.27 4.30
C ASN A 106 -11.70 10.32 3.68
N VAL A 107 -11.93 10.26 2.36
CA VAL A 107 -12.85 11.20 1.67
C VAL A 107 -14.25 11.10 2.27
N HIS A 108 -14.80 9.89 2.41
CA HIS A 108 -16.13 9.69 3.00
C HIS A 108 -16.23 10.19 4.45
N LEU A 109 -15.19 9.96 5.25
CA LEU A 109 -15.14 10.44 6.63
C LEU A 109 -15.14 11.96 6.69
N GLN A 110 -14.25 12.61 5.93
CA GLN A 110 -14.15 14.07 5.94
C GLN A 110 -15.41 14.74 5.38
N ASP A 111 -16.01 14.19 4.33
CA ASP A 111 -17.28 14.69 3.78
C ASP A 111 -18.43 14.56 4.78
N SER A 112 -18.47 13.47 5.53
CA SER A 112 -19.43 13.26 6.60
C SER A 112 -19.25 14.28 7.72
N LEU A 113 -17.99 14.55 8.13
CA LEU A 113 -17.67 15.52 9.17
C LEU A 113 -17.99 16.96 8.72
N LEU A 114 -17.68 17.31 7.47
CA LEU A 114 -18.05 18.60 6.88
C LEU A 114 -19.56 18.78 6.83
N THR A 115 -20.30 17.76 6.37
CA THR A 115 -21.77 17.79 6.34
C THR A 115 -22.35 17.95 7.74
N LEU A 116 -21.80 17.21 8.73
CA LEU A 116 -22.22 17.33 10.12
C LEU A 116 -21.93 18.73 10.68
N SER A 117 -20.83 19.37 10.28
CA SER A 117 -20.46 20.71 10.75
C SER A 117 -21.46 21.80 10.33
N GLU A 118 -22.24 21.57 9.27
CA GLU A 118 -23.28 22.46 8.78
C GLU A 118 -24.63 22.26 9.48
N MET A 119 -24.80 21.15 10.19
CA MET A 119 -26.05 20.80 10.90
C MET A 119 -26.13 21.51 12.26
N THR A 120 -27.35 21.60 12.79
CA THR A 120 -27.56 22.06 14.16
C THR A 120 -27.04 21.06 15.20
N LEU A 121 -26.71 21.53 16.40
CA LEU A 121 -26.22 20.63 17.48
C LEU A 121 -27.17 19.49 17.80
N GLU A 122 -28.48 19.72 17.70
CA GLU A 122 -29.50 18.69 17.93
C GLU A 122 -29.43 17.62 16.84
N GLU A 123 -29.29 18.00 15.58
CA GLU A 123 -29.15 17.08 14.46
C GLU A 123 -27.81 16.31 14.53
N GLN A 124 -26.71 16.98 14.83
CA GLN A 124 -25.41 16.36 15.06
C GLN A 124 -25.50 15.28 16.14
N THR A 125 -26.09 15.62 17.29
CA THR A 125 -26.27 14.68 18.40
C THR A 125 -27.13 13.48 17.98
N ALA A 126 -28.23 13.71 17.23
CA ALA A 126 -29.10 12.64 16.75
C ALA A 126 -28.41 11.68 15.78
N VAL A 127 -27.52 12.21 14.91
CA VAL A 127 -26.71 11.37 13.98
C VAL A 127 -25.65 10.60 14.75
N CYS A 128 -24.91 11.25 15.65
CA CYS A 128 -23.90 10.60 16.48
C CYS A 128 -24.51 9.51 17.36
N GLN A 129 -25.72 9.72 17.92
CA GLN A 129 -26.44 8.70 18.69
C GLN A 129 -26.77 7.47 17.84
N LYS A 130 -27.18 7.64 16.58
CA LYS A 130 -27.42 6.51 15.68
C LYS A 130 -26.13 5.71 15.41
N ILE A 131 -25.01 6.39 15.25
CA ILE A 131 -23.70 5.72 15.04
C ILE A 131 -23.35 4.89 16.28
N VAL A 132 -23.51 5.45 17.48
CA VAL A 132 -23.28 4.75 18.75
C VAL A 132 -24.22 3.53 18.87
N ASP A 133 -25.50 3.70 18.57
CA ASP A 133 -26.50 2.61 18.65
C ASP A 133 -26.15 1.47 17.67
N GLU A 134 -25.71 1.83 16.44
CA GLU A 134 -25.25 0.85 15.45
C GLU A 134 -23.97 0.14 15.88
N LEU A 135 -23.02 0.84 16.49
CA LEU A 135 -21.80 0.26 17.03
C LEU A 135 -22.14 -0.77 18.10
N ILE A 136 -22.92 -0.37 19.11
CA ILE A 136 -23.35 -1.26 20.22
C ILE A 136 -24.13 -2.47 19.67
N LYS A 137 -24.96 -2.27 18.65
CA LYS A 137 -25.68 -3.35 18.00
C LYS A 137 -24.76 -4.35 17.31
N LYS A 138 -23.78 -3.84 16.53
CA LYS A 138 -22.77 -4.68 15.86
C LYS A 138 -21.93 -5.48 16.84
N GLU A 139 -21.53 -4.86 17.94
CA GLU A 139 -20.76 -5.54 18.99
C GLU A 139 -21.59 -6.66 19.66
N LYS A 140 -22.85 -6.41 19.96
CA LYS A 140 -23.76 -7.44 20.49
C LYS A 140 -23.97 -8.59 19.49
N GLU A 141 -24.18 -8.28 18.22
CA GLU A 141 -24.31 -9.30 17.16
C GLU A 141 -23.02 -10.13 17.01
N ALA A 142 -21.84 -9.47 17.06
CA ALA A 142 -20.55 -10.15 17.04
C ALA A 142 -20.32 -11.04 18.28
N GLU A 143 -20.69 -10.55 19.46
CA GLU A 143 -20.62 -11.33 20.71
C GLU A 143 -21.56 -12.53 20.69
N GLU A 144 -22.80 -12.35 20.19
CA GLU A 144 -23.74 -13.46 20.02
C GLU A 144 -23.27 -14.48 18.99
N ALA A 145 -22.66 -14.02 17.89
CA ALA A 145 -22.08 -14.89 16.87
C ALA A 145 -20.93 -15.71 17.45
N ALA A 146 -20.01 -15.07 18.19
CA ALA A 146 -18.93 -15.74 18.88
C ALA A 146 -19.43 -16.77 19.91
N LYS A 147 -20.46 -16.43 20.69
CA LYS A 147 -21.09 -17.36 21.65
C LYS A 147 -21.74 -18.55 20.95
N ARG A 148 -22.38 -18.34 19.79
CA ARG A 148 -22.95 -19.43 18.98
C ARG A 148 -21.88 -20.35 18.43
N GLU A 149 -20.78 -19.78 17.94
CA GLU A 149 -19.64 -20.56 17.42
C GLU A 149 -18.98 -21.37 18.53
N GLU A 150 -18.78 -20.79 19.71
CA GLU A 150 -18.29 -21.49 20.89
C GLU A 150 -19.24 -22.62 21.35
N HIS A 151 -20.54 -22.37 21.35
CA HIS A 151 -21.51 -23.38 21.70
C HIS A 151 -21.56 -24.52 20.68
N LEU A 152 -21.44 -24.25 19.38
CA LEU A 152 -21.32 -25.24 18.32
C LEU A 152 -20.04 -26.06 18.46
N ALA A 153 -18.90 -25.42 18.74
CA ALA A 153 -17.62 -26.09 18.98
C ALA A 153 -17.69 -26.99 20.21
N ASN A 154 -18.30 -26.52 21.31
CA ASN A 154 -18.47 -27.29 22.54
C ASN A 154 -19.46 -28.45 22.37
N SER A 155 -20.57 -28.28 21.62
CA SER A 155 -21.52 -29.34 21.35
C SER A 155 -20.92 -30.41 20.40
N ALA A 156 -20.10 -30.02 19.43
CA ALA A 156 -19.35 -30.96 18.58
C ALA A 156 -18.34 -31.77 19.39
N ALA A 157 -17.70 -31.15 20.40
CA ALA A 157 -16.77 -31.83 21.31
C ALA A 157 -17.49 -32.79 22.27
N GLN A 158 -18.72 -32.51 22.70
CA GLN A 158 -19.53 -33.38 23.57
C GLN A 158 -20.27 -34.49 22.81
N GLY A 159 -20.53 -34.33 21.51
CA GLY A 159 -21.24 -35.29 20.67
C GLY A 159 -20.47 -36.56 20.30
N SER A 160 -19.19 -36.68 20.65
CA SER A 160 -18.32 -37.77 20.21
C SER A 160 -18.41 -39.08 21.05
N ASN A 161 -19.40 -39.20 21.97
CA ASN A 161 -19.55 -40.40 22.83
C ASN A 161 -20.65 -41.39 22.39
N VAL A 162 -21.22 -41.23 21.20
CA VAL A 162 -22.10 -42.26 20.63
C VAL A 162 -21.29 -43.14 19.67
N LYS A 163 -20.95 -44.33 20.14
CA LYS A 163 -20.35 -45.38 19.31
C LYS A 163 -21.37 -45.89 18.29
N ASP A 164 -21.43 -45.31 17.14
CA ASP A 164 -22.17 -45.84 16.00
C ASP A 164 -21.24 -46.76 15.19
N LYS A 165 -21.55 -48.05 15.17
CA LYS A 165 -20.70 -49.11 14.58
C LYS A 165 -20.74 -49.22 13.05
N ASN A 166 -21.37 -48.28 12.36
CA ASN A 166 -21.58 -48.32 10.90
C ASN A 166 -21.27 -47.01 10.16
N ALA A 167 -20.34 -46.19 10.65
CA ALA A 167 -19.86 -45.05 9.88
C ALA A 167 -18.73 -45.46 8.93
N PRO A 168 -18.78 -45.04 7.65
CA PRO A 168 -17.66 -45.29 6.73
C PRO A 168 -16.40 -44.53 7.21
N THR A 169 -15.29 -45.22 7.10
CA THR A 169 -13.94 -44.83 7.53
C THR A 169 -13.63 -43.37 7.14
N GLN A 170 -13.73 -42.47 8.10
CA GLN A 170 -13.13 -41.15 7.98
C GLN A 170 -11.60 -41.30 7.91
N TYR A 171 -11.01 -40.67 6.91
CA TYR A 171 -9.56 -40.50 6.82
C TYR A 171 -9.04 -39.95 8.15
N GLN A 172 -8.31 -40.77 8.88
CA GLN A 172 -7.54 -40.32 10.04
C GLN A 172 -6.44 -39.40 9.51
N LEU A 173 -6.64 -38.09 9.67
CA LEU A 173 -5.51 -37.17 9.61
C LEU A 173 -4.52 -37.60 10.68
N ASN A 174 -3.32 -37.93 10.23
CA ASN A 174 -2.19 -38.30 11.06
C ASN A 174 -1.91 -37.17 12.07
N THR A 175 -2.37 -37.36 13.31
CA THR A 175 -2.11 -36.46 14.42
C THR A 175 -0.72 -36.74 14.95
N ASP A 176 0.31 -36.35 14.20
CA ASP A 176 1.65 -36.29 14.73
C ASP A 176 1.70 -35.11 15.71
N LYS A 177 1.72 -35.45 17.01
CA LYS A 177 1.63 -34.48 18.14
C LYS A 177 2.95 -33.72 18.38
N SER A 178 3.94 -33.85 17.50
CA SER A 178 5.29 -33.32 17.70
C SER A 178 5.45 -31.84 17.41
N TRP A 179 4.57 -31.26 16.59
CA TRP A 179 4.65 -29.85 16.20
C TRP A 179 3.38 -29.08 16.54
N TYR A 180 3.53 -27.96 17.27
CA TYR A 180 2.43 -27.13 17.79
C TYR A 180 1.37 -26.77 16.73
N PHE A 181 1.79 -26.35 15.54
CA PHE A 181 0.87 -25.89 14.48
C PHE A 181 0.04 -27.00 13.82
N TYR A 182 0.45 -28.27 13.97
CA TYR A 182 -0.29 -29.42 13.47
C TYR A 182 -1.28 -30.00 14.49
N ASN A 183 -1.33 -29.43 15.70
CA ASN A 183 -2.29 -29.82 16.71
C ASN A 183 -3.40 -28.78 16.84
N PRO A 184 -4.60 -29.01 16.23
CA PRO A 184 -5.70 -28.03 16.23
C PRO A 184 -6.15 -27.64 17.64
N THR A 185 -6.10 -28.57 18.59
CA THR A 185 -6.50 -28.33 19.99
C THR A 185 -5.54 -27.35 20.68
N THR A 186 -4.23 -27.51 20.46
CA THR A 186 -3.22 -26.64 21.05
C THR A 186 -3.24 -25.25 20.39
N VAL A 187 -3.46 -25.18 19.07
CA VAL A 187 -3.60 -23.93 18.35
C VAL A 187 -4.85 -23.17 18.80
N SER A 188 -5.98 -23.86 18.99
CA SER A 188 -7.22 -23.26 19.48
C SER A 188 -7.08 -22.75 20.91
N ALA A 189 -6.49 -23.55 21.80
CA ALA A 189 -6.20 -23.12 23.18
C ALA A 189 -5.26 -21.92 23.21
N GLY A 190 -4.23 -21.90 22.36
CA GLY A 190 -3.30 -20.77 22.22
C GLY A 190 -3.96 -19.50 21.71
N LYS A 191 -4.90 -19.60 20.76
CA LYS A 191 -5.70 -18.46 20.29
C LYS A 191 -6.59 -17.90 21.39
N THR A 192 -7.25 -18.76 22.14
CA THR A 192 -8.12 -18.35 23.26
C THR A 192 -7.31 -17.65 24.35
N GLU A 193 -6.14 -18.19 24.71
CA GLU A 193 -5.26 -17.58 25.70
C GLU A 193 -4.67 -16.25 25.19
N PHE A 194 -4.32 -16.17 23.90
CA PHE A 194 -3.88 -14.94 23.27
C PHE A 194 -4.97 -13.86 23.32
N GLN A 195 -6.21 -14.23 22.98
CA GLN A 195 -7.35 -13.30 23.04
C GLN A 195 -7.66 -12.86 24.46
N ARG A 196 -7.51 -13.76 25.45
CA ARG A 196 -7.70 -13.42 26.87
C ARG A 196 -6.68 -12.40 27.36
N VAL A 197 -5.42 -12.52 26.94
CA VAL A 197 -4.31 -11.64 27.39
C VAL A 197 -4.24 -10.34 26.59
N TRP A 198 -4.51 -10.40 25.29
CA TRP A 198 -4.25 -9.31 24.36
C TRP A 198 -5.50 -8.76 23.66
N GLY A 199 -6.68 -9.35 23.88
CA GLY A 199 -7.93 -9.01 23.21
C GLY A 199 -7.98 -9.48 21.75
N ALA A 200 -9.03 -9.10 21.04
CA ALA A 200 -9.24 -9.42 19.61
C ALA A 200 -8.36 -8.53 18.72
N ARG A 201 -7.09 -8.88 18.59
CA ARG A 201 -6.13 -8.12 17.79
C ARG A 201 -5.85 -8.83 16.47
N LYS A 202 -5.81 -8.07 15.38
CA LYS A 202 -5.38 -8.58 14.08
C LYS A 202 -3.85 -8.76 14.06
N LEU A 203 -3.37 -9.70 13.25
CA LEU A 203 -1.95 -9.87 12.98
C LEU A 203 -1.51 -8.76 12.01
N GLU A 204 -0.87 -7.75 12.52
CA GLU A 204 -0.35 -6.59 11.80
C GLU A 204 0.90 -6.07 12.49
N ASP A 205 1.70 -5.27 11.80
CA ASP A 205 2.89 -4.68 12.39
C ASP A 205 2.51 -3.80 13.58
N ASP A 206 3.39 -3.77 14.60
CA ASP A 206 3.19 -3.07 15.87
C ASP A 206 1.93 -3.48 16.66
N TRP A 207 1.41 -4.71 16.49
CA TRP A 207 0.24 -5.25 17.19
C TRP A 207 0.29 -5.11 18.72
N ARG A 208 1.47 -4.91 19.30
CA ARG A 208 1.68 -4.71 20.76
C ARG A 208 1.31 -3.31 21.23
N ARG A 209 1.21 -2.33 20.32
CA ARG A 209 0.84 -0.96 20.68
C ARG A 209 -0.67 -0.87 20.86
N ARG A 210 -1.09 -0.32 22.00
CA ARG A 210 -2.51 -0.22 22.38
C ARG A 210 -3.26 0.82 21.55
N ASP A 211 -2.56 1.85 21.09
CA ASP A 211 -3.11 3.01 20.38
C ASP A 211 -2.54 3.10 18.97
N LYS A 212 -3.15 2.41 18.02
CA LYS A 212 -2.88 2.56 16.60
C LYS A 212 -3.83 3.57 15.92
N ASN A 213 -4.87 3.99 16.60
CA ASN A 213 -5.92 4.85 16.06
C ASN A 213 -5.90 6.28 16.61
N THR A 214 -4.79 6.74 17.16
CA THR A 214 -4.60 8.17 17.35
C THR A 214 -3.92 8.72 16.11
N PHE A 215 -4.65 8.89 15.02
CA PHE A 215 -4.46 10.06 14.20
C PHE A 215 -4.97 11.23 15.04
N SER A 216 -4.19 11.58 16.04
CA SER A 216 -4.36 12.82 16.75
C SER A 216 -3.97 13.93 15.80
N PHE A 217 -4.81 14.92 15.69
CA PHE A 217 -4.59 16.21 15.06
C PHE A 217 -3.34 16.95 15.60
N ASP A 218 -2.72 16.44 16.65
CA ASP A 218 -1.50 16.97 17.29
C ASP A 218 -0.18 16.56 16.62
N ASP A 219 -0.18 15.64 15.67
CA ASP A 219 1.07 15.16 15.05
C ASP A 219 1.50 15.98 13.82
N PHE A 220 0.74 17.03 13.47
CA PHE A 220 1.06 17.94 12.36
C PHE A 220 1.63 19.30 12.79
N SER A 221 1.86 19.52 14.09
CA SER A 221 2.46 20.74 14.61
C SER A 221 3.66 20.48 15.49
N ASP A 222 4.67 19.78 15.01
CA ASP A 222 6.00 19.93 15.61
C ASP A 222 7.12 19.54 14.64
N SER A 223 7.51 20.51 13.84
CA SER A 223 8.88 20.63 13.40
C SER A 223 9.44 21.88 14.04
N GLU A 224 10.35 21.65 14.93
CA GLU A 224 11.39 22.52 15.48
C GLU A 224 11.31 22.79 16.99
N GLU A 225 12.38 22.31 17.61
CA GLU A 225 13.00 22.73 18.88
C GLU A 225 12.38 22.26 20.21
N ALA A 226 13.06 21.40 20.87
CA ALA A 226 13.91 21.67 22.01
C ALA A 226 13.93 20.55 23.05
N GLU A 227 15.12 20.27 23.45
CA GLU A 227 15.55 19.54 24.63
C GLU A 227 14.87 20.05 25.91
N GLU A 228 14.88 19.14 26.87
CA GLU A 228 14.77 19.27 28.31
C GLU A 228 13.47 18.75 28.94
N GLY A 229 13.74 17.72 29.73
CA GLY A 229 12.78 17.09 30.59
C GLY A 229 12.12 18.06 31.56
N GLN A 230 10.81 17.88 31.65
CA GLN A 230 10.08 18.26 32.83
C GLN A 230 9.14 17.13 33.22
N GLU A 231 9.42 16.56 34.38
CA GLU A 231 8.49 15.80 35.19
C GLU A 231 7.16 16.56 35.27
N ILE A 232 6.08 15.99 34.71
CA ILE A 232 4.75 16.55 34.90
C ILE A 232 4.34 16.21 36.33
N ALA A 233 4.52 17.21 37.18
CA ALA A 233 3.96 17.22 38.51
C ALA A 233 2.44 17.04 38.44
N GLN A 234 1.94 16.10 39.22
CA GLN A 234 0.53 15.89 39.53
C GLN A 234 -0.19 17.22 39.76
N ASN A 235 -1.06 17.60 38.85
CA ASN A 235 -2.02 18.67 39.09
C ASN A 235 -3.30 18.07 39.66
N ASP A 236 -3.39 18.05 40.95
CA ASP A 236 -4.49 17.58 41.80
C ASP A 236 -5.65 18.60 41.81
N SER A 237 -6.19 18.97 40.63
CA SER A 237 -7.36 19.85 40.61
C SER A 237 -8.28 19.70 39.38
N ILE A 238 -8.28 18.55 38.73
CA ILE A 238 -9.31 18.24 37.74
C ILE A 238 -10.54 17.73 38.50
N SER A 239 -11.68 18.43 38.37
CA SER A 239 -12.92 18.01 39.02
C SER A 239 -13.36 16.63 38.55
N GLU A 240 -14.05 15.84 39.41
CA GLU A 240 -14.57 14.52 39.02
C GLU A 240 -15.49 14.61 37.78
N ALA A 241 -16.19 15.73 37.62
CA ALA A 241 -17.02 16.01 36.44
C ALA A 241 -16.20 16.20 35.16
N ASP A 242 -15.01 16.79 35.24
CA ASP A 242 -14.13 16.96 34.08
C ASP A 242 -13.44 15.65 33.70
N LYS A 243 -13.13 14.79 34.69
CA LYS A 243 -12.61 13.43 34.43
C LYS A 243 -13.66 12.56 33.73
N GLU A 244 -14.91 12.59 34.21
CA GLU A 244 -16.01 11.85 33.58
C GLU A 244 -16.32 12.35 32.14
N LYS A 245 -16.19 13.66 31.91
CA LYS A 245 -16.32 14.25 30.58
C LYS A 245 -15.18 13.80 29.65
N LEU A 246 -13.94 13.80 30.13
CA LEU A 246 -12.78 13.36 29.38
C LEU A 246 -12.84 11.87 29.03
N GLU A 247 -13.35 11.04 29.94
CA GLU A 247 -13.61 9.62 29.68
C GLU A 247 -14.64 9.41 28.57
N LYS A 248 -15.76 10.15 28.60
CA LYS A 248 -16.80 10.10 27.57
C LYS A 248 -16.29 10.61 26.21
N GLU A 249 -15.44 11.63 26.21
CA GLU A 249 -14.81 12.16 24.98
C GLU A 249 -13.80 11.21 24.34
N ASN A 250 -13.31 10.21 25.06
CA ASN A 250 -12.32 9.24 24.57
C ASN A 250 -12.89 7.82 24.33
N ASP A 251 -14.17 7.58 24.66
CA ASP A 251 -14.81 6.30 24.48
C ASP A 251 -15.80 6.35 23.29
N PRO A 252 -15.63 5.54 22.22
CA PRO A 252 -16.50 5.51 21.05
C PRO A 252 -17.93 5.08 21.32
N HIS A 253 -18.26 4.62 22.55
CA HIS A 253 -19.62 4.31 22.97
C HIS A 253 -20.43 5.53 23.41
N PHE A 254 -19.80 6.71 23.43
CA PHE A 254 -20.47 7.96 23.81
C PHE A 254 -20.54 8.94 22.65
N VAL A 255 -21.59 9.73 22.63
CA VAL A 255 -21.85 10.72 21.58
C VAL A 255 -20.79 11.82 21.58
N GLU A 256 -20.26 12.17 22.76
CA GLU A 256 -19.26 13.20 22.97
C GLU A 256 -17.96 12.90 22.19
N TYR A 257 -17.60 11.63 22.04
CA TYR A 257 -16.46 11.20 21.25
C TYR A 257 -16.56 11.63 19.78
N TYR A 258 -17.74 11.49 19.16
CA TYR A 258 -17.99 11.87 17.79
C TYR A 258 -18.17 13.37 17.62
N LEU A 259 -18.84 14.03 18.58
CA LEU A 259 -19.04 15.49 18.55
C LEU A 259 -17.74 16.27 18.66
N LYS A 260 -16.72 15.71 19.31
CA LYS A 260 -15.38 16.30 19.40
C LYS A 260 -14.67 16.33 18.05
N GLN A 261 -14.93 15.35 17.19
CA GLN A 261 -14.28 15.20 15.89
C GLN A 261 -14.89 16.10 14.80
N ILE A 262 -16.06 16.71 15.05
CA ILE A 262 -16.70 17.59 14.06
C ILE A 262 -15.96 18.92 13.99
N PRO A 263 -15.49 19.35 12.80
CA PRO A 263 -14.76 20.60 12.62
C PRO A 263 -15.66 21.80 12.95
N LYS A 264 -15.18 22.67 13.84
CA LYS A 264 -15.93 23.84 14.32
C LYS A 264 -15.36 25.15 13.77
N THR A 265 -14.09 25.18 13.47
CA THR A 265 -13.40 26.35 12.94
C THR A 265 -13.20 26.25 11.43
N GLU A 266 -13.05 27.38 10.76
CA GLU A 266 -12.76 27.40 9.32
C GLU A 266 -11.39 26.78 8.99
N GLU A 267 -10.46 26.82 9.94
CA GLU A 267 -9.14 26.18 9.81
C GLU A 267 -9.27 24.66 9.81
N GLU A 268 -10.05 24.08 10.74
CA GLU A 268 -10.35 22.65 10.79
C GLU A 268 -11.09 22.18 9.52
N LYS A 269 -12.07 22.93 9.04
CA LYS A 269 -12.76 22.64 7.78
C LYS A 269 -11.82 22.67 6.59
N LYS A 270 -10.85 23.59 6.58
CA LYS A 270 -9.83 23.64 5.54
C LYS A 270 -8.98 22.37 5.55
N VAL A 271 -8.55 21.89 6.72
CA VAL A 271 -7.79 20.63 6.82
C VAL A 271 -8.63 19.46 6.31
N CYS A 272 -9.92 19.37 6.67
CA CYS A 272 -10.80 18.34 6.12
C CYS A 272 -10.87 18.40 4.58
N ASN A 273 -11.00 19.63 4.03
CA ASN A 273 -11.00 19.81 2.57
C ASN A 273 -9.66 19.45 1.92
N ASP A 274 -8.54 19.72 2.57
CA ASP A 274 -7.22 19.34 2.04
C ASP A 274 -7.04 17.80 2.01
N ILE A 275 -7.55 17.10 3.02
CA ILE A 275 -7.58 15.62 3.04
C ILE A 275 -8.49 15.08 1.93
N VAL A 276 -9.64 15.70 1.68
CA VAL A 276 -10.54 15.31 0.58
C VAL A 276 -9.86 15.51 -0.77
N GLN A 277 -9.18 16.63 -0.98
CA GLN A 277 -8.43 16.91 -2.21
C GLN A 277 -7.32 15.88 -2.44
N GLU A 278 -6.54 15.55 -1.41
CA GLU A 278 -5.51 14.53 -1.45
C GLU A 278 -6.10 13.16 -1.77
N GLY A 279 -7.20 12.79 -1.11
CA GLY A 279 -7.88 11.52 -1.33
C GLY A 279 -8.37 11.35 -2.77
N LEU A 280 -9.11 12.33 -3.31
CA LEU A 280 -9.61 12.32 -4.68
C LEU A 280 -8.47 12.28 -5.71
N TYR A 281 -7.39 13.04 -5.47
CA TYR A 281 -6.21 13.01 -6.34
C TYR A 281 -5.56 11.63 -6.37
N ASN A 282 -5.27 11.06 -5.20
CA ASN A 282 -4.60 9.76 -5.10
C ASN A 282 -5.48 8.63 -5.63
N MET A 283 -6.80 8.65 -5.40
CA MET A 283 -7.72 7.69 -6.01
C MET A 283 -7.67 7.76 -7.54
N GLY A 284 -7.70 8.96 -8.11
CA GLY A 284 -7.58 9.15 -9.55
C GLY A 284 -6.27 8.60 -10.12
N VAL A 285 -5.14 8.83 -9.44
CA VAL A 285 -3.81 8.31 -9.85
C VAL A 285 -3.76 6.78 -9.75
N ILE A 286 -4.23 6.21 -8.65
CA ILE A 286 -4.24 4.75 -8.41
C ILE A 286 -5.08 4.04 -9.47
N LEU A 287 -6.28 4.55 -9.74
CA LEU A 287 -7.17 4.01 -10.77
C LEU A 287 -6.53 4.03 -12.16
N LYS A 288 -5.85 5.14 -12.50
CA LYS A 288 -5.15 5.29 -13.79
C LYS A 288 -3.92 4.38 -13.90
N ASP A 289 -3.03 4.39 -12.90
CA ASP A 289 -1.70 3.80 -13.02
C ASP A 289 -1.67 2.32 -12.62
N LYS A 290 -2.45 1.94 -11.61
CA LYS A 290 -2.45 0.57 -11.08
C LYS A 290 -3.54 -0.31 -11.65
N LEU A 291 -4.71 0.24 -11.95
CA LEU A 291 -5.86 -0.51 -12.46
C LEU A 291 -6.16 -0.25 -13.95
N GLU A 292 -5.59 0.81 -14.52
CA GLU A 292 -5.86 1.27 -15.91
C GLU A 292 -7.34 1.54 -16.16
N ASP A 293 -8.09 1.87 -15.10
CA ASP A 293 -9.51 2.22 -15.14
C ASP A 293 -9.65 3.74 -15.39
N TYR A 294 -9.51 4.14 -16.65
CA TYR A 294 -9.55 5.55 -17.03
C TYR A 294 -10.92 6.21 -16.80
N PRO A 295 -12.06 5.55 -17.05
CA PRO A 295 -13.36 6.12 -16.73
C PRO A 295 -13.54 6.46 -15.26
N ALA A 296 -13.18 5.53 -14.34
CA ALA A 296 -13.25 5.77 -12.91
C ALA A 296 -12.25 6.87 -12.49
N SER A 297 -11.01 6.83 -12.97
CA SER A 297 -10.02 7.88 -12.72
C SER A 297 -10.50 9.28 -13.13
N ARG A 298 -11.18 9.39 -14.30
CA ARG A 298 -11.78 10.66 -14.74
C ARG A 298 -12.87 11.15 -13.80
N THR A 299 -13.64 10.25 -13.24
CA THR A 299 -14.70 10.62 -12.27
C THR A 299 -14.10 11.30 -11.07
N GLU A 300 -13.06 10.70 -10.46
CA GLU A 300 -12.37 11.26 -9.29
C GLU A 300 -11.70 12.61 -9.60
N PHE A 301 -10.97 12.70 -10.72
CA PHE A 301 -10.34 13.96 -11.12
C PHE A 301 -11.35 15.07 -11.46
N ASN A 302 -12.48 14.74 -12.09
CA ASN A 302 -13.53 15.70 -12.37
C ASN A 302 -14.22 16.16 -11.09
N GLU A 303 -14.43 15.26 -10.12
CA GLU A 303 -14.97 15.61 -8.82
C GLU A 303 -14.02 16.58 -8.09
N LEU A 304 -12.72 16.27 -8.06
CA LEU A 304 -11.70 17.14 -7.48
C LEU A 304 -11.74 18.54 -8.08
N GLN A 305 -11.76 18.65 -9.41
CA GLN A 305 -11.79 19.93 -10.08
C GLN A 305 -13.11 20.69 -9.89
N SER A 306 -14.22 19.98 -9.82
CA SER A 306 -15.56 20.58 -9.62
C SER A 306 -15.71 21.15 -8.21
N ARG A 307 -15.24 20.40 -7.21
CA ARG A 307 -15.34 20.83 -5.80
C ARG A 307 -14.29 21.86 -5.42
N PHE A 308 -13.08 21.72 -5.97
CA PHE A 308 -11.92 22.53 -5.62
C PHE A 308 -11.21 23.07 -6.88
N PRO A 309 -11.76 24.12 -7.53
CA PRO A 309 -11.18 24.64 -8.78
C PRO A 309 -9.72 25.13 -8.64
N ASP A 310 -9.34 25.61 -7.46
CA ASP A 310 -8.01 26.16 -7.15
C ASP A 310 -7.13 25.18 -6.35
N ASN A 311 -7.38 23.87 -6.47
CA ASN A 311 -6.62 22.85 -5.76
C ASN A 311 -5.13 22.82 -6.18
N ILE A 312 -4.26 22.37 -5.28
CA ILE A 312 -2.81 22.30 -5.51
C ILE A 312 -2.41 21.27 -6.56
N TYR A 313 -3.25 20.25 -6.80
CA TYR A 313 -3.02 19.17 -7.75
C TYR A 313 -3.47 19.49 -9.17
N ARG A 314 -3.97 20.68 -9.44
CA ARG A 314 -4.62 21.08 -10.71
C ARG A 314 -3.73 20.81 -11.93
N LEU A 315 -2.44 21.14 -11.83
CA LEU A 315 -1.47 20.87 -12.91
C LEU A 315 -1.32 19.37 -13.18
N ASP A 316 -1.13 18.60 -12.12
CA ASP A 316 -0.94 17.14 -12.23
C ASP A 316 -2.21 16.45 -12.72
N VAL A 317 -3.40 16.92 -12.30
CA VAL A 317 -4.69 16.43 -12.81
C VAL A 317 -4.80 16.68 -14.30
N TYR A 318 -4.50 17.89 -14.78
CA TYR A 318 -4.54 18.20 -16.22
C TYR A 318 -3.56 17.31 -17.01
N TYR A 319 -2.38 17.07 -16.47
CA TYR A 319 -1.39 16.20 -17.09
C TYR A 319 -1.85 14.75 -17.12
N ASN A 320 -2.42 14.24 -16.06
CA ASN A 320 -2.98 12.89 -16.01
C ASN A 320 -4.14 12.70 -16.99
N MET A 321 -5.04 13.67 -17.07
CA MET A 321 -6.16 13.69 -18.04
C MET A 321 -5.65 13.72 -19.49
N TYR A 322 -4.62 14.52 -19.76
CA TYR A 322 -3.95 14.55 -21.05
C TYR A 322 -3.38 13.17 -21.42
N LEU A 323 -2.65 12.53 -20.50
CA LEU A 323 -2.06 11.22 -20.73
C LEU A 323 -3.11 10.14 -21.01
N MET A 324 -4.23 10.14 -20.28
CA MET A 324 -5.33 9.20 -20.52
C MET A 324 -5.94 9.43 -21.91
N ALA A 325 -6.22 10.68 -22.27
CA ALA A 325 -6.76 11.02 -23.58
C ALA A 325 -5.84 10.57 -24.74
N VAL A 326 -4.53 10.76 -24.60
CA VAL A 326 -3.55 10.30 -25.60
C VAL A 326 -3.53 8.77 -25.69
N ARG A 327 -3.57 8.06 -24.57
CA ARG A 327 -3.58 6.58 -24.58
C ARG A 327 -4.84 6.00 -25.24
N GLU A 328 -5.96 6.68 -25.10
CA GLU A 328 -7.23 6.29 -25.71
C GLU A 328 -7.38 6.77 -27.17
N GLY A 329 -6.43 7.58 -27.66
CA GLY A 329 -6.49 8.16 -29.01
C GLY A 329 -7.55 9.26 -29.17
N ASN A 330 -7.93 9.92 -28.06
CA ASN A 330 -8.87 11.05 -28.06
C ASN A 330 -8.10 12.37 -28.20
N ASP A 331 -7.71 12.69 -29.44
CA ASP A 331 -6.89 13.86 -29.75
C ASP A 331 -7.57 15.19 -29.34
N ALA A 332 -8.90 15.25 -29.41
CA ALA A 332 -9.64 16.47 -29.04
C ALA A 332 -9.56 16.77 -27.54
N GLU A 333 -9.70 15.75 -26.72
CA GLU A 333 -9.58 15.85 -25.28
C GLU A 333 -8.11 16.11 -24.86
N ALA A 334 -7.17 15.42 -25.49
CA ALA A 334 -5.74 15.64 -25.27
C ALA A 334 -5.36 17.09 -25.56
N GLU A 335 -5.78 17.65 -26.72
CA GLU A 335 -5.49 19.04 -27.05
C GLU A 335 -6.17 20.03 -26.08
N LYS A 336 -7.39 19.73 -25.60
CA LYS A 336 -8.05 20.54 -24.56
C LYS A 336 -7.17 20.66 -23.30
N TYR A 337 -6.70 19.54 -22.74
CA TYR A 337 -5.89 19.57 -21.53
C TYR A 337 -4.49 20.13 -21.77
N ARG A 338 -3.93 19.89 -22.97
CA ARG A 338 -2.69 20.53 -23.38
C ARG A 338 -2.81 22.06 -23.35
N GLN A 339 -3.89 22.61 -23.91
CA GLN A 339 -4.14 24.05 -23.91
C GLN A 339 -4.34 24.61 -22.49
N LEU A 340 -5.02 23.89 -21.60
CA LEU A 340 -5.18 24.29 -20.21
C LEU A 340 -3.82 24.37 -19.49
N ILE A 341 -2.93 23.39 -19.72
CA ILE A 341 -1.58 23.43 -19.14
C ILE A 341 -0.77 24.60 -19.71
N LEU A 342 -0.84 24.84 -21.01
CA LEU A 342 -0.11 25.94 -21.66
C LEU A 342 -0.60 27.33 -21.25
N ASN A 343 -1.90 27.47 -20.94
CA ASN A 343 -2.48 28.74 -20.53
C ASN A 343 -2.26 29.05 -19.06
N ASP A 344 -2.50 28.05 -18.20
CA ASP A 344 -2.51 28.27 -16.75
C ASP A 344 -1.12 27.99 -16.11
N PHE A 345 -0.29 27.14 -16.75
CA PHE A 345 0.96 26.62 -16.20
C PHE A 345 2.09 26.62 -17.25
N ALA A 346 2.17 27.67 -18.08
CA ALA A 346 3.13 27.76 -19.18
C ALA A 346 4.61 27.62 -18.77
N ASP A 347 4.95 28.05 -17.55
CA ASP A 347 6.30 28.04 -17.00
C ASP A 347 6.59 26.77 -16.20
N SER A 348 5.63 25.85 -16.07
CA SER A 348 5.85 24.55 -15.45
C SER A 348 6.66 23.65 -16.36
N ASN A 349 7.31 22.64 -15.78
CA ASN A 349 8.05 21.62 -16.55
C ASN A 349 7.16 20.94 -17.61
N TYR A 350 5.89 20.70 -17.30
CA TYR A 350 4.93 20.14 -18.25
C TYR A 350 4.57 21.14 -19.34
N GLY A 351 4.36 22.42 -19.00
CA GLY A 351 4.07 23.48 -19.97
C GLY A 351 5.23 23.68 -20.95
N ILE A 352 6.44 23.71 -20.46
CA ILE A 352 7.67 23.82 -21.31
C ILE A 352 7.76 22.62 -22.26
N ALA A 353 7.57 21.39 -21.72
CA ALA A 353 7.62 20.17 -22.52
C ALA A 353 6.50 20.08 -23.57
N MET A 354 5.29 20.59 -23.26
CA MET A 354 4.15 20.53 -24.16
C MET A 354 4.08 21.64 -25.21
N LYS A 355 4.99 22.62 -25.18
CA LYS A 355 5.15 23.61 -26.27
C LYS A 355 5.57 22.93 -27.58
N ASP A 356 6.17 21.73 -27.52
CA ASP A 356 6.56 20.98 -28.69
C ASP A 356 5.41 20.13 -29.24
N PRO A 357 4.94 20.35 -30.48
CA PRO A 357 3.87 19.56 -31.11
C PRO A 357 4.18 18.06 -31.21
N ASN A 358 5.46 17.70 -31.24
CA ASN A 358 5.94 16.33 -31.39
C ASN A 358 6.45 15.75 -30.06
N TYR A 359 5.99 16.26 -28.93
CA TYR A 359 6.50 15.92 -27.59
C TYR A 359 6.66 14.41 -27.37
N PHE A 360 5.66 13.59 -27.70
CA PHE A 360 5.74 12.14 -27.50
C PHE A 360 6.70 11.44 -28.45
N GLU A 361 6.79 11.90 -29.69
CA GLU A 361 7.76 11.36 -30.64
C GLU A 361 9.18 11.75 -30.23
N ASN A 362 9.36 12.98 -29.81
CA ASN A 362 10.61 13.46 -29.27
C ASN A 362 10.96 12.79 -27.95
N LEU A 363 9.98 12.50 -27.08
CA LEU A 363 10.18 11.74 -25.85
C LEU A 363 10.65 10.30 -26.12
N ARG A 364 10.09 9.63 -27.14
CA ARG A 364 10.55 8.29 -27.54
C ARG A 364 11.98 8.34 -28.11
N LYS A 365 12.25 9.29 -28.99
CA LYS A 365 13.60 9.52 -29.53
C LYS A 365 14.57 9.88 -28.40
N MET A 366 14.14 10.70 -27.47
CA MET A 366 14.91 11.13 -26.33
C MET A 366 15.25 9.94 -25.40
N ASN A 367 14.30 9.04 -25.15
CA ASN A 367 14.59 7.83 -24.36
C ASN A 367 15.60 6.93 -25.05
N GLN A 368 15.48 6.73 -26.38
CA GLN A 368 16.46 5.96 -27.15
C GLN A 368 17.85 6.60 -27.13
N ILE A 369 17.93 7.93 -27.33
CA ILE A 369 19.18 8.67 -27.24
C ILE A 369 19.80 8.54 -25.84
N GLN A 370 19.00 8.64 -24.79
CA GLN A 370 19.48 8.50 -23.42
C GLN A 370 20.01 7.08 -23.14
N GLU A 371 19.32 6.05 -23.62
CA GLU A 371 19.78 4.66 -23.51
C GLU A 371 21.06 4.40 -24.31
N GLU A 372 21.19 4.95 -25.50
CA GLU A 372 22.39 4.87 -26.31
C GLU A 372 23.57 5.59 -25.62
N LYS A 373 23.34 6.80 -25.11
CA LYS A 373 24.35 7.54 -24.32
C LYS A 373 24.74 6.79 -23.04
N TYR A 374 23.78 6.15 -22.36
CA TYR A 374 24.08 5.34 -21.19
C TYR A 374 24.97 4.14 -21.54
N LYS A 375 24.67 3.47 -22.64
CA LYS A 375 25.51 2.38 -23.13
C LYS A 375 26.91 2.86 -23.45
N GLU A 376 27.03 4.02 -24.11
CA GLU A 376 28.34 4.64 -24.42
C GLU A 376 29.11 5.01 -23.15
N ALA A 377 28.44 5.60 -22.15
CA ALA A 377 29.05 5.92 -20.87
C ALA A 377 29.48 4.67 -20.11
N TYR A 378 28.66 3.61 -20.15
CA TYR A 378 29.01 2.34 -19.52
C TYR A 378 30.17 1.64 -20.21
N ASP A 379 30.23 1.65 -21.55
CA ASP A 379 31.35 1.11 -22.32
C ASP A 379 32.63 1.92 -22.04
N ALA A 380 32.54 3.26 -21.94
CA ALA A 380 33.66 4.13 -21.56
C ALA A 380 34.16 3.81 -20.14
N TYR A 381 33.24 3.59 -19.19
CA TYR A 381 33.58 3.17 -17.84
C TYR A 381 34.32 1.82 -17.82
N LEU A 382 33.85 0.83 -18.59
CA LEU A 382 34.54 -0.47 -18.73
C LEU A 382 35.95 -0.36 -19.29
N ASN A 383 36.18 0.62 -20.16
CA ASN A 383 37.48 0.89 -20.79
C ASN A 383 38.38 1.84 -19.98
N ASN A 384 37.92 2.30 -18.80
CA ASN A 384 38.60 3.32 -17.98
C ASN A 384 38.78 4.68 -18.68
N GLU A 385 37.88 5.04 -19.58
CA GLU A 385 37.84 6.35 -20.26
C GLU A 385 37.07 7.35 -19.37
N ASN A 386 37.60 7.65 -18.18
CA ASN A 386 36.88 8.42 -17.14
C ASN A 386 36.47 9.81 -17.62
N GLU A 387 37.34 10.54 -18.34
CA GLU A 387 37.00 11.86 -18.89
C GLU A 387 35.75 11.83 -19.77
N LYS A 388 35.56 10.75 -20.52
CA LYS A 388 34.38 10.55 -21.37
C LYS A 388 33.11 10.26 -20.52
N VAL A 389 33.25 9.50 -19.45
CA VAL A 389 32.14 9.24 -18.51
C VAL A 389 31.67 10.54 -17.86
N HIS A 390 32.62 11.37 -17.39
CA HIS A 390 32.31 12.68 -16.80
C HIS A 390 31.66 13.62 -17.80
N ALA A 391 32.13 13.67 -19.04
CA ALA A 391 31.57 14.50 -20.10
C ALA A 391 30.13 14.08 -20.46
N LEU A 392 29.90 12.79 -20.65
CA LEU A 392 28.56 12.26 -20.96
C LEU A 392 27.60 12.45 -19.78
N THR A 393 28.04 12.31 -18.55
CA THR A 393 27.21 12.57 -17.37
C THR A 393 26.87 14.05 -17.26
N ALA A 394 27.83 14.97 -17.46
CA ALA A 394 27.55 16.40 -17.42
C ALA A 394 26.62 16.84 -18.56
N GLU A 395 26.74 16.26 -19.75
CA GLU A 395 25.79 16.47 -20.85
C GLU A 395 24.41 15.99 -20.50
N MET A 396 24.28 14.81 -19.87
CA MET A 396 23.00 14.28 -19.44
C MET A 396 22.36 15.11 -18.31
N GLU A 397 23.15 15.64 -17.37
CA GLU A 397 22.66 16.53 -16.32
C GLU A 397 22.17 17.88 -16.89
N SER A 398 22.80 18.38 -17.94
CA SER A 398 22.44 19.64 -18.61
C SER A 398 21.20 19.47 -19.50
N ASP A 399 21.23 18.47 -20.40
CA ASP A 399 20.25 18.36 -21.47
C ASP A 399 19.00 17.57 -21.06
N TYR A 400 19.15 16.65 -20.09
CA TYR A 400 18.07 15.74 -19.65
C TYR A 400 17.95 15.65 -18.13
N PRO A 401 17.77 16.76 -17.40
CA PRO A 401 17.77 16.77 -15.93
C PRO A 401 16.65 15.93 -15.29
N LEU A 402 15.57 15.65 -16.02
CA LEU A 402 14.44 14.82 -15.58
C LEU A 402 14.52 13.37 -16.06
N SER A 403 15.64 12.95 -16.61
CA SER A 403 15.83 11.60 -17.11
C SER A 403 15.74 10.56 -15.99
N LYS A 404 14.93 9.52 -16.17
CA LYS A 404 14.83 8.40 -15.22
C LYS A 404 16.11 7.57 -15.10
N ILE A 405 16.97 7.64 -16.11
CA ILE A 405 18.26 6.92 -16.10
C ILE A 405 19.43 7.79 -15.65
N LEU A 406 19.20 9.07 -15.39
CA LEU A 406 20.23 9.98 -14.90
C LEU A 406 20.90 9.51 -13.59
N PRO A 407 20.20 8.92 -12.61
CA PRO A 407 20.83 8.34 -11.44
C PRO A 407 21.87 7.28 -11.75
N LYS A 408 21.68 6.52 -12.84
CA LYS A 408 22.65 5.51 -13.29
C LYS A 408 23.91 6.14 -13.84
N PHE A 409 23.81 7.27 -14.56
CA PHE A 409 24.97 8.05 -15.02
C PHE A 409 25.74 8.61 -13.84
N VAL A 410 25.05 9.24 -12.89
CA VAL A 410 25.68 9.82 -11.69
C VAL A 410 26.39 8.74 -10.87
N PHE A 411 25.82 7.54 -10.82
CA PHE A 411 26.44 6.41 -10.11
C PHE A 411 27.71 5.92 -10.81
N ILE A 412 27.71 5.75 -12.15
CA ILE A 412 28.89 5.35 -12.91
C ILE A 412 29.94 6.44 -12.86
N ASP A 413 29.55 7.71 -12.94
CA ASP A 413 30.39 8.87 -12.78
C ASP A 413 31.10 8.87 -11.42
N ALA A 414 30.34 8.61 -10.35
CA ALA A 414 30.94 8.44 -9.02
C ALA A 414 32.00 7.34 -9.02
N LEU A 415 31.69 6.17 -9.60
CA LEU A 415 32.62 5.04 -9.64
C LEU A 415 33.89 5.33 -10.43
N SER A 416 33.81 6.20 -11.44
CA SER A 416 35.01 6.62 -12.23
C SER A 416 36.03 7.36 -11.37
N TYR A 417 35.58 8.15 -10.38
CA TYR A 417 36.52 8.83 -9.44
C TYR A 417 37.26 7.86 -8.51
N VAL A 418 36.78 6.62 -8.35
CA VAL A 418 37.52 5.59 -7.61
C VAL A 418 38.84 5.23 -8.35
N THR A 419 38.77 5.08 -9.68
CA THR A 419 39.94 4.77 -10.50
C THR A 419 40.92 5.94 -10.56
N GLU A 420 40.43 7.17 -10.45
CA GLU A 420 41.23 8.39 -10.36
C GLU A 420 41.80 8.65 -8.96
N LYS A 421 41.38 7.85 -7.96
CA LYS A 421 41.74 8.01 -6.55
C LYS A 421 41.26 9.33 -5.93
N ASP A 422 40.26 9.96 -6.51
CA ASP A 422 39.59 11.15 -5.97
C ASP A 422 38.45 10.79 -5.04
N ASN A 423 38.78 10.48 -3.80
CA ASN A 423 37.82 10.05 -2.81
C ASN A 423 36.80 11.14 -2.41
N GLU A 424 37.18 12.42 -2.55
CA GLU A 424 36.26 13.51 -2.16
C GLU A 424 35.17 13.69 -3.20
N LYS A 425 35.50 13.72 -4.49
CA LYS A 425 34.49 13.77 -5.55
C LYS A 425 33.64 12.52 -5.59
N PHE A 426 34.22 11.36 -5.31
CA PHE A 426 33.45 10.12 -5.19
C PHE A 426 32.35 10.23 -4.14
N LYS A 427 32.68 10.70 -2.92
CA LYS A 427 31.70 10.90 -1.85
C LYS A 427 30.67 11.96 -2.22
N GLU A 428 31.08 13.06 -2.79
CA GLU A 428 30.20 14.15 -3.23
C GLU A 428 29.18 13.66 -4.24
N ARG A 429 29.61 12.91 -5.26
CA ARG A 429 28.67 12.38 -6.29
C ARG A 429 27.69 11.36 -5.72
N LEU A 430 28.13 10.46 -4.83
CA LEU A 430 27.23 9.53 -4.15
C LEU A 430 26.24 10.25 -3.21
N THR A 431 26.69 11.31 -2.52
CA THR A 431 25.80 12.12 -1.68
C THR A 431 24.75 12.84 -2.53
N THR A 432 25.17 13.44 -3.64
CA THR A 432 24.26 14.07 -4.63
C THR A 432 23.22 13.07 -5.15
N LEU A 433 23.61 11.83 -5.39
CA LEU A 433 22.69 10.78 -5.83
C LEU A 433 21.64 10.48 -4.77
N LEU A 434 22.03 10.35 -3.49
CA LEU A 434 21.10 10.10 -2.39
C LEU A 434 20.14 11.26 -2.13
N GLU A 435 20.63 12.50 -2.23
CA GLU A 435 19.83 13.70 -2.00
C GLU A 435 18.80 13.96 -3.11
N LYS A 436 19.21 13.79 -4.38
CA LYS A 436 18.34 14.08 -5.52
C LYS A 436 17.40 12.93 -5.91
N TRP A 437 17.79 11.68 -5.68
CA TRP A 437 17.06 10.50 -6.11
C TRP A 437 17.02 9.42 -5.00
N PRO A 438 16.29 9.65 -3.90
CA PRO A 438 16.24 8.75 -2.75
C PRO A 438 15.62 7.38 -3.03
N ASP A 439 14.73 7.28 -4.04
CA ASP A 439 13.92 6.08 -4.32
C ASP A 439 14.35 5.33 -5.60
N THR A 440 15.65 5.28 -5.90
CA THR A 440 16.15 4.55 -7.08
C THR A 440 16.86 3.26 -6.71
N ASP A 441 16.97 2.34 -7.70
CA ASP A 441 17.68 1.06 -7.53
C ASP A 441 19.16 1.25 -7.12
N MET A 442 19.75 2.42 -7.40
CA MET A 442 21.14 2.74 -7.05
C MET A 442 21.28 3.25 -5.60
N THR A 443 20.22 3.74 -5.00
CA THR A 443 20.22 4.38 -3.68
C THR A 443 20.69 3.46 -2.55
N PRO A 444 20.19 2.20 -2.43
CA PRO A 444 20.69 1.28 -1.40
C PRO A 444 22.18 1.04 -1.51
N MET A 445 22.67 0.85 -2.73
CA MET A 445 24.07 0.57 -3.02
C MET A 445 24.98 1.79 -2.71
N ALA A 446 24.55 2.99 -3.10
CA ALA A 446 25.25 4.23 -2.78
C ALA A 446 25.30 4.50 -1.26
N SER A 447 24.19 4.22 -0.57
CA SER A 447 24.10 4.35 0.90
C SER A 447 25.04 3.40 1.62
N ASP A 448 25.11 2.14 1.22
CA ASP A 448 26.00 1.14 1.82
C ASP A 448 27.47 1.49 1.61
N ILE A 449 27.82 1.99 0.42
CA ILE A 449 29.19 2.46 0.13
C ILE A 449 29.56 3.66 1.02
N LEU A 450 28.69 4.66 1.12
CA LEU A 450 28.94 5.84 1.98
C LEU A 450 29.03 5.48 3.45
N LYS A 451 28.19 4.55 3.92
CA LYS A 451 28.24 4.03 5.29
C LYS A 451 29.58 3.34 5.55
N GLY A 452 30.04 2.48 4.64
CA GLY A 452 31.35 1.84 4.73
C GLY A 452 32.50 2.85 4.82
N LEU A 453 32.44 3.91 4.01
CA LEU A 453 33.44 5.00 4.05
C LEU A 453 33.43 5.77 5.39
N LYS A 454 32.26 6.03 5.97
CA LYS A 454 32.15 6.66 7.30
C LYS A 454 32.71 5.77 8.41
N GLU A 455 32.62 4.45 8.26
CA GLU A 455 33.22 3.48 9.17
C GLU A 455 34.75 3.33 9.02
N GLY A 456 35.36 4.14 8.16
CA GLY A 456 36.82 4.14 7.93
C GLY A 456 37.31 3.04 6.98
N ARG A 457 36.42 2.46 6.19
CA ARG A 457 36.75 1.50 5.16
C ARG A 457 37.33 2.24 3.96
N ASN A 458 38.47 1.80 3.45
CA ASN A 458 39.09 2.36 2.23
C ASN A 458 38.62 1.56 1.01
N ILE A 459 38.30 2.27 -0.06
CA ILE A 459 37.96 1.66 -1.34
C ILE A 459 39.25 1.38 -2.10
N GLN A 460 39.40 0.14 -2.53
CA GLN A 460 40.45 -0.25 -3.47
C GLN A 460 39.79 -0.56 -4.81
N SER A 461 40.24 0.14 -5.87
CA SER A 461 39.88 -0.30 -7.22
C SER A 461 40.60 -1.62 -7.49
N GLY A 462 39.88 -2.68 -7.81
CA GLY A 462 40.47 -3.88 -8.36
C GLY A 462 41.13 -3.58 -9.70
N GLU A 463 42.15 -4.34 -10.11
CA GLU A 463 42.61 -4.30 -11.49
C GLU A 463 41.41 -4.59 -12.39
N THR A 464 41.13 -3.63 -13.28
CA THR A 464 39.99 -3.71 -14.18
C THR A 464 40.21 -4.82 -15.19
N ASN A 465 39.61 -5.92 -14.95
CA ASN A 465 39.30 -6.85 -16.01
C ASN A 465 37.97 -6.41 -16.64
N GLN A 466 37.70 -6.88 -17.85
CA GLN A 466 36.56 -6.50 -18.71
C GLN A 466 35.18 -6.56 -18.10
N ARG A 467 35.02 -6.64 -16.79
CA ARG A 467 33.72 -6.80 -16.12
C ARG A 467 33.24 -5.57 -15.39
N GLY A 468 34.13 -4.57 -15.18
CA GLY A 468 33.78 -3.22 -14.64
C GLY A 468 32.66 -3.17 -13.60
N MET A 469 32.57 -4.17 -12.78
CA MET A 469 31.45 -4.35 -11.87
C MET A 469 31.84 -3.91 -10.47
N LEU A 470 30.86 -3.52 -9.68
CA LEU A 470 30.99 -3.13 -8.28
C LEU A 470 31.73 -4.14 -7.39
N TRP A 471 31.77 -5.40 -7.77
CA TRP A 471 32.57 -6.43 -7.07
C TRP A 471 34.08 -6.27 -7.24
N ASP A 472 34.52 -5.48 -8.18
CA ASP A 472 35.95 -5.13 -8.28
C ASP A 472 36.34 -4.01 -7.29
N ILE A 473 35.34 -3.37 -6.66
CA ILE A 473 35.50 -2.41 -5.58
C ILE A 473 35.54 -3.19 -4.28
N ARG A 474 36.73 -3.41 -3.75
CA ARG A 474 36.89 -4.03 -2.42
C ARG A 474 37.06 -2.93 -1.38
N LEU A 475 36.27 -3.03 -0.32
CA LEU A 475 36.50 -2.24 0.88
C LEU A 475 37.71 -2.83 1.61
N SER A 476 38.72 -2.01 1.93
CA SER A 476 39.96 -2.50 2.54
C SER A 476 39.80 -3.16 3.91
N SER A 477 38.63 -2.99 4.52
CA SER A 477 38.26 -3.67 5.76
C SER A 477 37.49 -4.98 5.54
N ASP A 478 37.12 -5.33 4.31
CA ASP A 478 36.64 -6.66 3.99
C ASP A 478 37.83 -7.61 4.15
N THR A 479 38.16 -7.84 5.41
CA THR A 479 39.06 -8.89 5.78
C THR A 479 38.39 -10.17 5.33
N LEU A 480 38.96 -10.73 4.31
CA LEU A 480 38.91 -12.13 3.96
C LEU A 480 38.55 -12.94 5.18
N ALA A 481 37.59 -13.85 5.04
CA ALA A 481 37.25 -14.77 6.10
C ALA A 481 38.54 -15.18 6.83
N ARG A 482 38.62 -14.86 8.11
CA ARG A 482 39.79 -15.22 8.91
C ARG A 482 39.67 -16.69 9.21
N ASN A 483 40.74 -17.44 8.99
CA ASN A 483 40.82 -18.83 9.44
C ASN A 483 40.71 -18.90 10.97
N ALA A 484 40.52 -20.07 11.53
CA ALA A 484 40.37 -20.30 12.95
C ALA A 484 41.51 -19.68 13.84
N ASN A 485 42.61 -19.28 13.23
CA ASN A 485 43.78 -18.67 13.89
C ASN A 485 43.81 -17.13 13.72
N GLY A 486 42.74 -16.51 13.18
CA GLY A 486 42.66 -15.06 13.05
C GLY A 486 43.50 -14.44 11.90
N GLN A 487 44.12 -15.26 11.08
CA GLN A 487 44.85 -14.81 9.90
C GLN A 487 43.99 -14.77 8.65
N PRO A 488 44.27 -13.86 7.66
CA PRO A 488 43.53 -13.84 6.42
C PRO A 488 43.55 -15.21 5.74
N ALA A 489 42.38 -15.77 5.42
CA ALA A 489 42.31 -17.01 4.66
C ALA A 489 42.74 -16.70 3.22
N ASN A 490 43.92 -17.19 2.81
CA ASN A 490 44.31 -17.23 1.41
C ASN A 490 43.47 -18.36 0.76
N PHE A 491 42.54 -17.97 -0.08
CA PHE A 491 41.91 -18.91 -0.99
C PHE A 491 42.76 -19.06 -2.24
N ASP A 492 43.77 -19.94 -2.18
CA ASP A 492 44.45 -20.38 -3.40
C ASP A 492 43.44 -21.22 -4.21
N LEU A 493 42.89 -20.62 -5.23
CA LEU A 493 42.08 -21.29 -6.23
C LEU A 493 43.04 -22.20 -7.04
N ASP A 494 43.03 -23.48 -6.72
CA ASP A 494 43.74 -24.51 -7.49
C ASP A 494 42.91 -24.80 -8.76
N PRO A 495 43.39 -24.41 -9.96
CA PRO A 495 42.63 -24.58 -11.20
C PRO A 495 42.41 -26.03 -11.58
N THR A 496 43.04 -26.98 -10.88
CA THR A 496 42.89 -28.42 -11.11
C THR A 496 41.78 -29.05 -10.25
N LYS A 497 41.20 -28.29 -9.32
CA LYS A 497 40.15 -28.80 -8.42
C LYS A 497 38.77 -28.23 -8.79
N HIS A 498 37.75 -29.03 -8.56
CA HIS A 498 36.36 -28.55 -8.70
C HIS A 498 36.02 -27.56 -7.56
N HIS A 499 35.61 -26.38 -7.91
CA HIS A 499 35.18 -25.36 -6.97
C HIS A 499 33.64 -25.25 -6.97
N MET A 500 33.05 -25.18 -5.80
CA MET A 500 31.59 -24.93 -5.63
C MET A 500 31.39 -23.48 -5.21
N LEU A 501 30.70 -22.70 -6.03
CA LEU A 501 30.25 -21.37 -5.67
C LEU A 501 28.92 -21.49 -4.92
N VAL A 502 28.90 -21.19 -3.63
CA VAL A 502 27.68 -21.09 -2.83
C VAL A 502 27.27 -19.63 -2.79
N LEU A 503 26.21 -19.31 -3.49
CA LEU A 503 25.54 -17.99 -3.39
C LEU A 503 24.51 -18.11 -2.27
N ALA A 504 24.73 -17.42 -1.16
CA ALA A 504 23.71 -17.21 -0.11
C ALA A 504 22.99 -15.90 -0.42
N PHE A 505 21.67 -16.00 -0.67
CA PHE A 505 20.80 -14.86 -0.90
C PHE A 505 20.18 -14.39 0.42
#